data_cb73881639b2b1a356ec6ea1381212a5
#
_entry.id   cb73881639b2b1a356ec6ea1381212a5
#
_cell.length_a   1.000
_cell.length_b   1.000
_cell.length_c   1.000
_cell.angle_alpha   90.00
_cell.angle_beta   90.00
_cell.angle_gamma   90.00
#
_symmetry.space_group_name_H-M   'P 1'
#
loop_
_entity.id
_entity.type
_entity.pdbx_description
1 polymer ?
#
loop_
_entity_poly.entity_id
_entity_poly.type
_entity_poly.pdbx_seq_one_letter_code
_entity_poly.pdbx_strand_id
1 'polypeptide(L)'
;MTIGIAVIGSGRLLRRRPGIKANGDLFSLNAIYSRSLASAQKLSKEVESTTPDLYAEDAGSDKSYAKLLERSDVEAVVIALPILAQPEFIKKALSAGKHVLSEKPVAKDLATAHELIDWYHKNIDTKKTIWAVAENFRYLGRFQYGAEQVKDLGDILGFRLRMHAFVKPGAKYYETEWRKTPEYQGGFLLDGGVHFIAAMRQLLGQEAKMSQVAAFTAQLQPHLPPIDTINATVKLANGTSGTFSVSFGTTFSGAEYIVACQNGTVDVGFDKTIVKKDGNESTKDFPEDKNGVRQELKAWGESIAQGKAHPLQTPEEALADLEVLEAMIKSGEADGKAIELKLQ
;
A
#
# COMPACT_ATOMS: atom_id res chain seq x y z
N MET A 1 -5.86 18.50 -20.04
CA MET A 1 -5.28 17.39 -20.85
C MET A 1 -5.35 16.12 -20.02
N THR A 2 -5.72 15.02 -20.66
CA THR A 2 -5.73 13.69 -20.00
C THR A 2 -4.32 13.10 -20.02
N ILE A 3 -3.87 12.54 -18.92
CA ILE A 3 -2.57 11.90 -18.80
C ILE A 3 -2.62 10.52 -19.46
N GLY A 4 -1.80 10.28 -20.47
CA GLY A 4 -1.66 8.98 -21.11
C GLY A 4 -0.93 8.00 -20.19
N ILE A 5 -1.57 6.87 -19.86
CA ILE A 5 -0.98 5.88 -18.96
C ILE A 5 -0.81 4.52 -19.61
N ALA A 6 0.19 3.78 -19.11
CA ALA A 6 0.31 2.35 -19.36
C ALA A 6 0.21 1.56 -18.05
N VAL A 7 -0.33 0.35 -18.16
CA VAL A 7 -0.44 -0.60 -17.06
C VAL A 7 0.59 -1.70 -17.25
N ILE A 8 1.45 -1.90 -16.25
CA ILE A 8 2.54 -2.88 -16.25
C ILE A 8 2.20 -4.02 -15.30
N GLY A 9 1.96 -5.18 -15.86
CA GLY A 9 1.48 -6.36 -15.16
C GLY A 9 -0.01 -6.61 -15.42
N SER A 10 -0.33 -7.86 -15.73
CA SER A 10 -1.71 -8.31 -16.01
C SER A 10 -2.35 -9.03 -14.84
N GLY A 11 -1.68 -9.05 -13.68
CA GLY A 11 -2.16 -9.71 -12.47
C GLY A 11 -3.47 -9.11 -11.95
N ARG A 12 -3.69 -9.07 -10.64
CA ARG A 12 -4.92 -8.55 -10.01
C ARG A 12 -5.17 -7.04 -10.15
N LEU A 13 -4.50 -6.39 -11.10
CA LEU A 13 -4.74 -5.01 -11.54
C LEU A 13 -6.18 -4.73 -11.99
N LEU A 14 -6.96 -5.75 -12.22
CA LEU A 14 -8.41 -5.67 -12.35
C LEU A 14 -9.08 -4.82 -11.27
N ARG A 15 -8.45 -4.66 -10.12
CA ARG A 15 -8.95 -3.80 -9.04
C ARG A 15 -8.73 -2.32 -9.27
N ARG A 16 -7.62 -1.93 -9.93
CA ARG A 16 -7.35 -0.51 -10.27
C ARG A 16 -8.14 -0.04 -11.48
N ARG A 17 -8.57 -0.97 -12.30
CA ARG A 17 -9.36 -0.71 -13.50
C ARG A 17 -10.64 0.11 -13.25
N PRO A 18 -11.50 -0.23 -12.28
CA PRO A 18 -12.63 0.63 -11.94
C PRO A 18 -12.19 2.03 -11.52
N GLY A 19 -11.03 2.15 -10.87
CA GLY A 19 -10.42 3.43 -10.50
C GLY A 19 -9.95 4.23 -11.71
N ILE A 20 -9.29 3.59 -12.70
CA ILE A 20 -8.87 4.25 -13.94
C ILE A 20 -10.09 4.70 -14.74
N LYS A 21 -11.09 3.82 -14.95
CA LYS A 21 -12.35 4.17 -15.64
C LYS A 21 -13.11 5.30 -14.95
N ALA A 22 -13.14 5.30 -13.62
CA ALA A 22 -13.82 6.31 -12.81
C ALA A 22 -13.09 7.67 -12.79
N ASN A 23 -11.84 7.73 -13.25
CA ASN A 23 -11.03 8.93 -13.43
C ASN A 23 -10.67 9.13 -14.91
N GLY A 24 -11.57 8.80 -15.81
CA GLY A 24 -11.38 8.93 -17.26
C GLY A 24 -11.25 10.38 -17.76
N ASP A 25 -11.60 11.35 -16.92
CA ASP A 25 -11.31 12.77 -17.08
C ASP A 25 -9.82 13.11 -16.85
N LEU A 26 -9.13 12.32 -16.04
CA LEU A 26 -7.72 12.48 -15.73
C LEU A 26 -6.81 11.55 -16.55
N PHE A 27 -7.27 10.33 -16.89
CA PHE A 27 -6.42 9.30 -17.47
C PHE A 27 -6.98 8.72 -18.78
N SER A 28 -6.06 8.48 -19.73
CA SER A 28 -6.28 7.66 -20.92
C SER A 28 -5.39 6.41 -20.84
N LEU A 29 -5.98 5.22 -20.88
CA LEU A 29 -5.22 3.96 -20.91
C LEU A 29 -4.76 3.66 -22.33
N ASN A 30 -3.50 3.93 -22.64
CA ASN A 30 -2.91 3.85 -23.98
C ASN A 30 -2.18 2.53 -24.23
N ALA A 31 -1.65 1.87 -23.19
CA ALA A 31 -0.94 0.60 -23.36
C ALA A 31 -1.09 -0.33 -22.15
N ILE A 32 -0.91 -1.62 -22.42
CA ILE A 32 -0.80 -2.69 -21.40
C ILE A 32 0.48 -3.49 -21.69
N TYR A 33 1.28 -3.75 -20.66
CA TYR A 33 2.42 -4.64 -20.72
C TYR A 33 2.25 -5.83 -19.78
N SER A 34 2.63 -7.02 -20.22
CA SER A 34 2.68 -8.24 -19.41
C SER A 34 3.84 -9.15 -19.83
N ARG A 35 4.18 -10.15 -18.99
CA ARG A 35 5.16 -11.19 -19.36
C ARG A 35 4.74 -11.97 -20.61
N SER A 36 3.45 -12.17 -20.85
CA SER A 36 2.96 -12.84 -22.04
C SER A 36 1.88 -12.02 -22.73
N LEU A 37 1.88 -12.08 -24.07
CA LEU A 37 0.88 -11.43 -24.90
C LEU A 37 -0.53 -11.94 -24.60
N ALA A 38 -0.67 -13.25 -24.33
CA ALA A 38 -1.97 -13.83 -23.92
C ALA A 38 -2.53 -13.19 -22.64
N SER A 39 -1.66 -12.89 -21.66
CA SER A 39 -2.06 -12.20 -20.44
C SER A 39 -2.46 -10.75 -20.69
N ALA A 40 -1.72 -10.02 -21.55
CA ALA A 40 -2.07 -8.67 -21.95
C ALA A 40 -3.41 -8.63 -22.71
N GLN A 41 -3.63 -9.56 -23.63
CA GLN A 41 -4.91 -9.71 -24.36
C GLN A 41 -6.08 -10.02 -23.43
N LYS A 42 -5.87 -10.89 -22.42
CA LYS A 42 -6.91 -11.16 -21.41
C LYS A 42 -7.31 -9.90 -20.67
N LEU A 43 -6.33 -9.11 -20.23
CA LEU A 43 -6.59 -7.86 -19.52
C LEU A 43 -7.28 -6.83 -20.44
N SER A 44 -6.84 -6.70 -21.69
CA SER A 44 -7.42 -5.78 -22.67
C SER A 44 -8.90 -6.05 -22.96
N LYS A 45 -9.31 -7.33 -23.05
CA LYS A 45 -10.73 -7.71 -23.23
C LYS A 45 -11.64 -7.25 -22.09
N GLU A 46 -11.07 -7.01 -20.94
CA GLU A 46 -11.78 -6.55 -19.77
C GLU A 46 -11.86 -5.00 -19.70
N VAL A 47 -11.18 -4.29 -20.62
CA VAL A 47 -11.24 -2.82 -20.74
C VAL A 47 -12.32 -2.45 -21.76
N GLU A 48 -13.44 -1.92 -21.28
CA GLU A 48 -14.63 -1.65 -22.13
C GLU A 48 -14.57 -0.32 -22.90
N SER A 49 -13.72 0.63 -22.49
CA SER A 49 -13.79 2.02 -22.95
C SER A 49 -12.69 2.43 -23.93
N THR A 50 -11.61 1.65 -24.04
CA THR A 50 -10.46 1.94 -24.91
C THR A 50 -9.85 0.64 -25.45
N THR A 51 -9.15 0.73 -26.57
CA THR A 51 -8.35 -0.39 -27.12
C THR A 51 -6.88 -0.06 -26.92
N PRO A 52 -6.29 -0.37 -25.73
CA PRO A 52 -4.89 -0.09 -25.47
C PRO A 52 -3.99 -0.96 -26.34
N ASP A 53 -2.84 -0.44 -26.75
CA ASP A 53 -1.80 -1.21 -27.41
C ASP A 53 -1.20 -2.26 -26.45
N LEU A 54 -0.91 -3.44 -27.00
CA LEU A 54 -0.40 -4.55 -26.19
C LEU A 54 1.10 -4.72 -26.39
N TYR A 55 1.78 -4.90 -25.27
CA TYR A 55 3.22 -5.14 -25.15
C TYR A 55 3.46 -6.37 -24.27
N ALA A 56 4.46 -7.18 -24.60
CA ALA A 56 4.83 -8.35 -23.79
C ALA A 56 6.27 -8.79 -24.06
N GLU A 57 6.86 -9.53 -23.10
CA GLU A 57 8.21 -10.10 -23.28
C GLU A 57 8.27 -11.09 -24.44
N ASP A 58 7.20 -11.87 -24.64
CA ASP A 58 7.09 -12.88 -25.70
C ASP A 58 6.52 -12.35 -27.02
N ALA A 59 6.28 -11.04 -27.14
CA ALA A 59 5.69 -10.43 -28.33
C ALA A 59 6.72 -9.88 -29.35
N GLY A 60 8.01 -10.14 -29.14
CA GLY A 60 9.12 -9.64 -29.97
C GLY A 60 9.66 -8.27 -29.54
N SER A 61 10.78 -7.89 -30.14
CA SER A 61 11.54 -6.68 -29.73
C SER A 61 10.74 -5.39 -29.81
N ASP A 62 9.87 -5.27 -30.82
CA ASP A 62 9.06 -4.07 -31.08
C ASP A 62 7.88 -3.91 -30.10
N LYS A 63 7.57 -4.93 -29.33
CA LYS A 63 6.54 -4.95 -28.28
C LYS A 63 7.13 -5.15 -26.88
N SER A 64 8.41 -4.85 -26.70
CA SER A 64 9.09 -4.92 -25.41
C SER A 64 8.71 -3.79 -24.46
N TYR A 65 9.02 -3.94 -23.16
CA TYR A 65 8.84 -2.88 -22.17
C TYR A 65 9.61 -1.59 -22.54
N ALA A 66 10.84 -1.73 -23.05
CA ALA A 66 11.63 -0.60 -23.53
C ALA A 66 10.91 0.19 -24.63
N LYS A 67 10.32 -0.50 -25.61
CA LYS A 67 9.55 0.13 -26.68
C LYS A 67 8.28 0.82 -26.20
N LEU A 68 7.62 0.27 -25.19
CA LEU A 68 6.49 0.95 -24.53
C LEU A 68 6.96 2.27 -23.91
N LEU A 69 8.10 2.28 -23.23
CA LEU A 69 8.62 3.48 -22.56
C LEU A 69 9.07 4.58 -23.53
N GLU A 70 9.39 4.27 -24.83
CA GLU A 70 9.71 5.26 -25.87
C GLU A 70 8.47 6.05 -26.33
N ARG A 71 7.26 5.64 -26.03
CA ARG A 71 6.03 6.29 -26.49
C ARG A 71 5.85 7.67 -25.85
N SER A 72 5.62 8.67 -26.69
CA SER A 72 5.33 10.05 -26.26
C SER A 72 3.92 10.24 -25.69
N ASP A 73 2.95 9.40 -26.12
CA ASP A 73 1.58 9.39 -25.64
C ASP A 73 1.37 8.58 -24.34
N VAL A 74 2.44 8.01 -23.76
CA VAL A 74 2.48 7.41 -22.44
C VAL A 74 3.32 8.30 -21.54
N GLU A 75 2.69 9.05 -20.66
CA GLU A 75 3.32 9.97 -19.71
C GLU A 75 3.62 9.31 -18.37
N ALA A 76 2.81 8.30 -18.01
CA ALA A 76 2.90 7.66 -16.70
C ALA A 76 2.61 6.16 -16.77
N VAL A 77 3.13 5.41 -15.79
CA VAL A 77 2.93 3.96 -15.70
C VAL A 77 2.43 3.54 -14.33
N VAL A 78 1.48 2.61 -14.31
CA VAL A 78 1.02 1.91 -13.09
C VAL A 78 1.70 0.54 -13.08
N ILE A 79 2.61 0.31 -12.13
CA ILE A 79 3.37 -0.93 -11.99
C ILE A 79 2.74 -1.81 -10.93
N ALA A 80 2.18 -2.95 -11.36
CA ALA A 80 1.57 -3.93 -10.47
C ALA A 80 2.11 -5.33 -10.74
N LEU A 81 3.35 -5.46 -10.42
CA LEU A 81 4.15 -6.68 -10.51
C LEU A 81 4.35 -7.30 -9.11
N PRO A 82 4.79 -8.55 -9.03
CA PRO A 82 5.27 -9.14 -7.78
C PRO A 82 6.39 -8.28 -7.17
N ILE A 83 6.48 -8.24 -5.85
CA ILE A 83 7.36 -7.36 -5.07
C ILE A 83 8.80 -7.38 -5.58
N LEU A 84 9.36 -8.57 -5.87
CA LEU A 84 10.75 -8.73 -6.30
C LEU A 84 11.03 -8.16 -7.71
N ALA A 85 10.03 -8.08 -8.56
CA ALA A 85 10.19 -7.57 -9.93
C ALA A 85 10.07 -6.04 -10.01
N GLN A 86 9.39 -5.39 -9.05
CA GLN A 86 9.07 -3.98 -9.13
C GLN A 86 10.29 -3.05 -9.27
N PRO A 87 11.41 -3.21 -8.51
CA PRO A 87 12.52 -2.24 -8.52
C PRO A 87 13.12 -2.01 -9.90
N GLU A 88 13.31 -3.06 -10.69
CA GLU A 88 13.87 -2.94 -12.04
C GLU A 88 12.93 -2.17 -12.98
N PHE A 89 11.64 -2.48 -12.95
CA PHE A 89 10.63 -1.81 -13.77
C PHE A 89 10.45 -0.34 -13.39
N ILE A 90 10.50 -0.04 -12.08
CA ILE A 90 10.45 1.33 -11.55
C ILE A 90 11.65 2.14 -12.08
N LYS A 91 12.88 1.63 -11.92
CA LYS A 91 14.11 2.31 -12.39
C LYS A 91 14.05 2.60 -13.90
N LYS A 92 13.63 1.63 -14.70
CA LYS A 92 13.50 1.80 -16.17
C LYS A 92 12.48 2.87 -16.55
N ALA A 93 11.30 2.87 -15.93
CA ALA A 93 10.25 3.85 -16.22
C ALA A 93 10.67 5.27 -15.83
N LEU A 94 11.20 5.45 -14.62
CA LEU A 94 11.68 6.74 -14.14
C LEU A 94 12.83 7.28 -15.00
N SER A 95 13.78 6.42 -15.42
CA SER A 95 14.89 6.80 -16.34
C SER A 95 14.38 7.22 -17.73
N ALA A 96 13.24 6.70 -18.17
CA ALA A 96 12.57 7.11 -19.40
C ALA A 96 11.70 8.36 -19.23
N GLY A 97 11.75 9.03 -18.06
CA GLY A 97 10.98 10.24 -17.76
C GLY A 97 9.49 9.98 -17.52
N LYS A 98 9.08 8.73 -17.26
CA LYS A 98 7.67 8.40 -16.97
C LYS A 98 7.37 8.53 -15.49
N HIS A 99 6.26 9.18 -15.12
CA HIS A 99 5.75 9.13 -13.76
C HIS A 99 5.37 7.68 -13.41
N VAL A 100 5.59 7.30 -12.16
CA VAL A 100 5.36 5.92 -11.70
C VAL A 100 4.39 5.90 -10.52
N LEU A 101 3.39 5.03 -10.58
CA LEU A 101 2.65 4.54 -9.43
C LEU A 101 2.96 3.04 -9.29
N SER A 102 3.75 2.67 -8.30
CA SER A 102 4.08 1.27 -8.02
C SER A 102 3.21 0.68 -6.92
N GLU A 103 2.98 -0.63 -6.96
CA GLU A 103 2.29 -1.34 -5.87
C GLU A 103 3.12 -1.34 -4.58
N LYS A 104 2.40 -1.38 -3.47
CA LYS A 104 2.97 -1.64 -2.15
C LYS A 104 3.31 -3.14 -1.97
N PRO A 105 4.18 -3.51 -1.03
CA PRO A 105 5.12 -2.63 -0.32
C PRO A 105 6.16 -2.04 -1.28
N VAL A 106 6.84 -0.98 -0.84
CA VAL A 106 7.84 -0.27 -1.67
C VAL A 106 8.97 -1.18 -2.14
N ALA A 107 9.34 -2.17 -1.33
CA ALA A 107 10.30 -3.25 -1.64
C ALA A 107 10.09 -4.45 -0.69
N LYS A 108 10.91 -5.49 -0.88
CA LYS A 108 10.88 -6.71 -0.05
C LYS A 108 11.43 -6.52 1.37
N ASP A 109 12.31 -5.56 1.57
CA ASP A 109 12.98 -5.23 2.82
C ASP A 109 13.48 -3.78 2.82
N LEU A 110 13.88 -3.27 4.00
CA LEU A 110 14.38 -1.90 4.17
C LEU A 110 15.63 -1.62 3.35
N ALA A 111 16.56 -2.57 3.26
CA ALA A 111 17.81 -2.37 2.52
C ALA A 111 17.54 -2.11 1.03
N THR A 112 16.70 -2.94 0.42
CA THR A 112 16.27 -2.78 -0.97
C THR A 112 15.47 -1.48 -1.18
N ALA A 113 14.62 -1.13 -0.21
CA ALA A 113 13.82 0.10 -0.27
C ALA A 113 14.70 1.34 -0.21
N HIS A 114 15.66 1.40 0.73
CA HIS A 114 16.63 2.49 0.81
C HIS A 114 17.45 2.63 -0.47
N GLU A 115 18.02 1.52 -0.99
CA GLU A 115 18.77 1.55 -2.24
C GLU A 115 17.94 2.13 -3.40
N LEU A 116 16.67 1.74 -3.50
CA LEU A 116 15.79 2.19 -4.58
C LEU A 116 15.41 3.68 -4.44
N ILE A 117 15.12 4.14 -3.22
CA ILE A 117 14.79 5.54 -2.93
C ILE A 117 16.02 6.45 -3.12
N ASP A 118 17.19 6.05 -2.61
CA ASP A 118 18.44 6.77 -2.80
C ASP A 118 18.79 6.88 -4.29
N TRP A 119 18.60 5.77 -5.05
CA TRP A 119 18.78 5.79 -6.49
C TRP A 119 17.82 6.78 -7.17
N TYR A 120 16.54 6.82 -6.76
CA TYR A 120 15.54 7.75 -7.28
C TYR A 120 15.98 9.21 -7.08
N HIS A 121 16.33 9.60 -5.86
CA HIS A 121 16.76 10.96 -5.56
C HIS A 121 18.07 11.35 -6.25
N LYS A 122 18.99 10.40 -6.42
CA LYS A 122 20.29 10.66 -7.05
C LYS A 122 20.21 10.80 -8.57
N ASN A 123 19.33 10.05 -9.23
CA ASN A 123 19.36 9.91 -10.69
C ASN A 123 18.19 10.58 -11.41
N ILE A 124 17.12 10.94 -10.70
CA ILE A 124 15.89 11.47 -11.28
C ILE A 124 15.63 12.89 -10.77
N ASP A 125 15.27 13.79 -11.69
CA ASP A 125 14.75 15.12 -11.32
C ASP A 125 13.33 14.95 -10.75
N THR A 126 13.23 14.85 -9.42
CA THR A 126 12.00 14.58 -8.69
C THR A 126 10.95 15.70 -8.81
N LYS A 127 11.34 16.88 -9.33
CA LYS A 127 10.42 17.96 -9.66
C LYS A 127 9.71 17.72 -10.99
N LYS A 128 10.30 16.91 -11.87
CA LYS A 128 9.75 16.61 -13.20
C LYS A 128 9.10 15.23 -13.27
N THR A 129 9.64 14.25 -12.52
CA THR A 129 9.18 12.86 -12.61
C THR A 129 8.86 12.33 -11.22
N ILE A 130 7.59 12.08 -10.98
CA ILE A 130 7.06 11.67 -9.69
C ILE A 130 7.02 10.14 -9.62
N TRP A 131 7.62 9.58 -8.56
CA TRP A 131 7.37 8.22 -8.13
C TRP A 131 6.45 8.22 -6.93
N ALA A 132 5.31 7.54 -7.05
CA ALA A 132 4.31 7.33 -6.00
C ALA A 132 4.20 5.83 -5.69
N VAL A 133 3.95 5.50 -4.44
CA VAL A 133 3.65 4.14 -3.98
C VAL A 133 2.17 4.05 -3.61
N ALA A 134 1.52 3.01 -4.11
CA ALA A 134 0.10 2.82 -3.99
C ALA A 134 -0.27 2.19 -2.63
N GLU A 135 -0.74 3.03 -1.71
CA GLU A 135 -1.30 2.60 -0.42
C GLU A 135 -2.73 3.13 -0.28
N ASN A 136 -3.66 2.36 -0.79
CA ASN A 136 -5.06 2.76 -0.91
C ASN A 136 -5.78 2.96 0.45
N PHE A 137 -5.28 2.40 1.55
CA PHE A 137 -5.89 2.60 2.88
C PHE A 137 -5.80 4.06 3.33
N ARG A 138 -4.77 4.79 2.93
CA ARG A 138 -4.65 6.24 3.19
C ARG A 138 -5.72 7.09 2.53
N TYR A 139 -6.42 6.53 1.53
CA TYR A 139 -7.46 7.23 0.75
C TYR A 139 -8.88 6.78 1.09
N LEU A 140 -9.04 5.97 2.13
CA LEU A 140 -10.36 5.63 2.65
C LEU A 140 -10.87 6.76 3.54
N GLY A 141 -12.03 7.31 3.19
CA GLY A 141 -12.61 8.47 3.87
C GLY A 141 -12.83 8.24 5.36
N ARG A 142 -13.11 6.99 5.77
CA ARG A 142 -13.26 6.63 7.17
C ARG A 142 -11.97 6.81 7.98
N PHE A 143 -10.78 6.51 7.40
CA PHE A 143 -9.50 6.75 8.07
C PHE A 143 -9.11 8.23 8.06
N GLN A 144 -9.39 8.96 6.96
CA GLN A 144 -9.16 10.40 6.88
C GLN A 144 -10.00 11.13 7.92
N TYR A 145 -11.31 10.84 7.97
CA TYR A 145 -12.19 11.39 8.99
C TYR A 145 -11.79 10.99 10.41
N GLY A 146 -11.42 9.70 10.61
CA GLY A 146 -10.92 9.23 11.89
C GLY A 146 -9.70 10.02 12.38
N ALA A 147 -8.73 10.29 11.49
CA ALA A 147 -7.53 11.07 11.80
C ALA A 147 -7.85 12.54 12.16
N GLU A 148 -8.85 13.15 11.50
CA GLU A 148 -9.34 14.47 11.86
C GLU A 148 -9.94 14.46 13.27
N GLN A 149 -10.80 13.48 13.58
CA GLN A 149 -11.42 13.35 14.90
C GLN A 149 -10.41 13.07 16.01
N VAL A 150 -9.36 12.28 15.76
CA VAL A 150 -8.29 12.04 16.74
C VAL A 150 -7.64 13.35 17.15
N LYS A 151 -7.34 14.25 16.20
CA LYS A 151 -6.76 15.59 16.50
C LYS A 151 -7.68 16.44 17.39
N ASP A 152 -8.99 16.33 17.20
CA ASP A 152 -9.98 17.13 17.94
C ASP A 152 -10.25 16.59 19.37
N LEU A 153 -9.75 15.38 19.70
CA LEU A 153 -9.96 14.74 20.98
C LEU A 153 -8.79 14.92 21.97
N GLY A 154 -7.76 15.68 21.62
CA GLY A 154 -6.60 15.95 22.48
C GLY A 154 -5.55 14.85 22.46
N ASP A 155 -4.74 14.77 23.50
CA ASP A 155 -3.57 13.88 23.56
C ASP A 155 -3.94 12.41 23.38
N ILE A 156 -3.16 11.70 22.58
CA ILE A 156 -3.32 10.25 22.39
C ILE A 156 -2.82 9.51 23.62
N LEU A 157 -3.69 8.70 24.23
CA LEU A 157 -3.43 7.87 25.40
C LEU A 157 -3.03 6.43 25.03
N GLY A 158 -3.31 6.01 23.80
CA GLY A 158 -2.96 4.70 23.29
C GLY A 158 -3.80 4.30 22.07
N PHE A 159 -3.47 3.15 21.49
CA PHE A 159 -4.24 2.60 20.38
C PHE A 159 -4.36 1.08 20.44
N ARG A 160 -5.33 0.57 19.70
CA ARG A 160 -5.51 -0.86 19.47
C ARG A 160 -5.77 -1.11 18.00
N LEU A 161 -4.90 -1.91 17.38
CA LEU A 161 -5.10 -2.46 16.06
C LEU A 161 -5.23 -3.97 16.15
N ARG A 162 -6.33 -4.49 15.63
CA ARG A 162 -6.53 -5.92 15.43
C ARG A 162 -7.06 -6.16 14.04
N MET A 163 -6.42 -7.10 13.29
CA MET A 163 -6.92 -7.61 12.03
C MET A 163 -6.73 -9.11 11.99
N HIS A 164 -7.81 -9.83 12.17
CA HIS A 164 -7.84 -11.29 12.16
C HIS A 164 -8.74 -11.78 11.05
N ALA A 165 -8.17 -12.55 10.11
CA ALA A 165 -8.89 -13.09 8.97
C ALA A 165 -8.25 -14.41 8.51
N PHE A 166 -8.88 -15.52 8.77
CA PHE A 166 -8.35 -16.82 8.36
C PHE A 166 -8.29 -16.96 6.84
N VAL A 167 -7.08 -17.06 6.29
CA VAL A 167 -6.83 -17.23 4.85
C VAL A 167 -6.73 -18.71 4.55
N LYS A 168 -7.76 -19.24 3.90
CA LYS A 168 -7.82 -20.66 3.48
C LYS A 168 -7.10 -20.88 2.14
N PRO A 169 -6.56 -22.08 1.88
CA PRO A 169 -6.25 -22.52 0.51
C PRO A 169 -7.47 -22.30 -0.40
N GLY A 170 -7.26 -21.85 -1.64
CA GLY A 170 -8.34 -21.46 -2.54
C GLY A 170 -8.86 -20.03 -2.35
N ALA A 171 -8.45 -19.32 -1.30
CA ALA A 171 -8.81 -17.92 -1.13
C ALA A 171 -8.25 -17.07 -2.26
N LYS A 172 -9.06 -16.14 -2.78
CA LYS A 172 -8.73 -15.29 -3.93
C LYS A 172 -7.35 -14.59 -3.84
N TYR A 173 -6.92 -14.21 -2.64
CA TYR A 173 -5.63 -13.53 -2.43
C TYR A 173 -4.47 -14.49 -2.31
N TYR A 174 -4.72 -15.70 -1.83
CA TYR A 174 -3.72 -16.75 -1.65
C TYR A 174 -3.29 -17.38 -2.98
N GLU A 175 -4.21 -17.49 -3.96
CA GLU A 175 -4.00 -18.21 -5.24
C GLU A 175 -3.05 -17.51 -6.22
N THR A 176 -1.90 -17.01 -5.74
CA THR A 176 -0.79 -16.52 -6.58
C THR A 176 0.51 -17.17 -6.15
N GLU A 177 1.29 -17.67 -7.10
CA GLU A 177 2.52 -18.44 -6.81
C GLU A 177 3.47 -17.71 -5.86
N TRP A 178 3.74 -16.45 -6.11
CA TRP A 178 4.63 -15.65 -5.27
C TRP A 178 4.10 -15.40 -3.84
N ARG A 179 2.83 -15.64 -3.55
CA ARG A 179 2.25 -15.62 -2.20
C ARG A 179 2.22 -16.99 -1.55
N LYS A 180 2.12 -18.06 -2.35
CA LYS A 180 2.20 -19.45 -1.86
C LYS A 180 3.63 -19.82 -1.46
N THR A 181 4.60 -19.35 -2.25
CA THR A 181 6.03 -19.59 -2.04
C THR A 181 6.76 -18.24 -2.02
N PRO A 182 6.67 -17.47 -0.93
CA PRO A 182 7.31 -16.17 -0.86
C PRO A 182 8.83 -16.31 -0.75
N GLU A 183 9.54 -15.53 -1.56
CA GLU A 183 11.01 -15.42 -1.57
C GLU A 183 11.47 -14.16 -0.79
N TYR A 184 10.70 -13.74 0.23
CA TYR A 184 10.97 -12.54 1.01
C TYR A 184 10.42 -12.71 2.44
N GLN A 185 10.93 -11.87 3.36
CA GLN A 185 10.50 -11.85 4.76
C GLN A 185 8.99 -11.62 4.90
N GLY A 186 8.38 -12.17 5.93
CA GLY A 186 6.98 -11.94 6.28
C GLY A 186 5.95 -12.49 5.31
N GLY A 187 6.33 -12.94 4.12
CA GLY A 187 5.44 -13.61 3.19
C GLY A 187 4.11 -12.88 2.94
N PHE A 188 2.99 -13.59 3.12
CA PHE A 188 1.64 -13.04 2.97
C PHE A 188 1.37 -11.87 3.96
N LEU A 189 1.98 -11.94 5.14
CA LEU A 189 1.84 -10.92 6.17
C LEU A 189 2.51 -9.60 5.75
N LEU A 190 3.65 -9.64 5.07
CA LEU A 190 4.29 -8.44 4.53
C LEU A 190 3.39 -7.75 3.50
N ASP A 191 2.82 -8.52 2.58
CA ASP A 191 1.93 -7.99 1.53
C ASP A 191 0.66 -7.34 2.12
N GLY A 192 0.07 -7.94 3.14
CA GLY A 192 -1.15 -7.43 3.79
C GLY A 192 -0.91 -6.42 4.90
N GLY A 193 0.12 -6.64 5.71
CA GLY A 193 0.34 -5.92 6.96
C GLY A 193 0.66 -4.44 6.79
N VAL A 194 1.33 -4.05 5.70
CA VAL A 194 1.65 -2.63 5.41
C VAL A 194 0.40 -1.75 5.32
N HIS A 195 -0.72 -2.27 4.82
CA HIS A 195 -1.99 -1.55 4.79
C HIS A 195 -2.47 -1.13 6.19
N PHE A 196 -2.37 -2.04 7.15
CA PHE A 196 -2.87 -1.81 8.50
C PHE A 196 -1.97 -0.84 9.26
N ILE A 197 -0.66 -0.91 9.02
CA ILE A 197 0.32 0.04 9.55
C ILE A 197 0.07 1.43 8.98
N ALA A 198 -0.08 1.55 7.66
CA ALA A 198 -0.36 2.82 6.99
C ALA A 198 -1.63 3.51 7.54
N ALA A 199 -2.72 2.73 7.75
CA ALA A 199 -3.95 3.23 8.34
C ALA A 199 -3.75 3.70 9.78
N MET A 200 -3.05 2.93 10.61
CA MET A 200 -2.80 3.31 12.01
C MET A 200 -1.86 4.52 12.11
N ARG A 201 -0.79 4.57 11.32
CA ARG A 201 0.11 5.74 11.26
C ARG A 201 -0.67 7.01 10.88
N GLN A 202 -1.61 6.92 9.95
CA GLN A 202 -2.48 8.04 9.57
C GLN A 202 -3.38 8.49 10.74
N LEU A 203 -3.97 7.55 11.48
CA LEU A 203 -4.80 7.88 12.65
C LEU A 203 -3.99 8.53 13.78
N LEU A 204 -2.78 8.04 14.04
CA LEU A 204 -1.89 8.58 15.09
C LEU A 204 -1.31 9.95 14.72
N GLY A 205 -1.12 10.22 13.44
CA GLY A 205 -0.55 11.48 12.95
C GLY A 205 0.91 11.68 13.35
N GLN A 206 1.39 12.93 13.22
CA GLN A 206 2.79 13.28 13.45
C GLN A 206 3.16 13.43 14.94
N GLU A 207 2.19 13.68 15.79
CA GLU A 207 2.42 13.97 17.23
C GLU A 207 2.61 12.69 18.06
N ALA A 208 2.03 11.57 17.62
CA ALA A 208 2.14 10.28 18.30
C ALA A 208 2.75 9.21 17.40
N LYS A 209 3.90 9.52 16.80
CA LYS A 209 4.65 8.59 15.95
C LYS A 209 5.02 7.31 16.69
N MET A 210 5.01 6.20 16.00
CA MET A 210 5.53 4.94 16.53
C MET A 210 7.05 5.07 16.73
N SER A 211 7.58 4.71 17.90
CA SER A 211 8.99 4.92 18.24
C SER A 211 9.74 3.62 18.53
N GLN A 212 9.05 2.58 19.00
CA GLN A 212 9.67 1.30 19.34
C GLN A 212 8.61 0.20 19.26
N VAL A 213 9.02 -1.01 18.86
CA VAL A 213 8.14 -2.19 18.81
C VAL A 213 8.77 -3.37 19.55
N ALA A 214 7.95 -4.18 20.21
CA ALA A 214 8.30 -5.49 20.74
C ALA A 214 7.22 -6.49 20.31
N ALA A 215 7.59 -7.57 19.62
CA ALA A 215 6.65 -8.45 18.96
C ALA A 215 7.02 -9.93 19.09
N PHE A 216 5.99 -10.78 19.06
CA PHE A 216 6.12 -12.22 18.83
C PHE A 216 5.43 -12.58 17.52
N THR A 217 6.06 -13.46 16.77
CA THR A 217 5.57 -13.93 15.47
C THR A 217 5.37 -15.44 15.46
N ALA A 218 4.44 -15.93 14.66
CA ALA A 218 4.20 -17.34 14.50
C ALA A 218 3.76 -17.69 13.08
N GLN A 219 4.03 -18.91 12.65
CA GLN A 219 3.35 -19.56 11.54
C GLN A 219 2.33 -20.53 12.11
N LEU A 220 1.04 -20.18 12.12
CA LEU A 220 -0.04 -21.01 12.63
C LEU A 220 -0.53 -21.99 11.56
N GLN A 221 -0.39 -21.62 10.28
CA GLN A 221 -0.85 -22.42 9.14
C GLN A 221 0.32 -22.80 8.23
N PRO A 222 0.52 -24.11 7.95
CA PRO A 222 1.63 -24.58 7.09
C PRO A 222 1.64 -23.96 5.69
N HIS A 223 0.47 -23.57 5.18
CA HIS A 223 0.32 -22.99 3.85
C HIS A 223 0.58 -21.48 3.78
N LEU A 224 0.88 -20.81 4.89
CA LEU A 224 1.17 -19.37 4.97
C LEU A 224 2.59 -19.10 5.49
N PRO A 225 3.66 -19.60 4.82
CA PRO A 225 5.03 -19.35 5.24
C PRO A 225 5.47 -17.92 4.93
N PRO A 226 6.54 -17.42 5.57
CA PRO A 226 7.24 -18.01 6.72
C PRO A 226 6.55 -17.74 8.05
N ILE A 227 5.68 -16.72 8.11
CA ILE A 227 4.87 -16.33 9.27
C ILE A 227 3.50 -15.83 8.79
N ASP A 228 2.48 -16.01 9.61
CA ASP A 228 1.11 -15.54 9.32
C ASP A 228 0.50 -14.73 10.46
N THR A 229 1.20 -14.60 11.57
CA THR A 229 0.71 -13.96 12.79
C THR A 229 1.79 -13.10 13.43
N ILE A 230 1.42 -11.87 13.80
CA ILE A 230 2.21 -10.93 14.62
C ILE A 230 1.34 -10.41 15.75
N ASN A 231 1.87 -10.46 16.97
CA ASN A 231 1.33 -9.75 18.14
C ASN A 231 2.43 -8.85 18.71
N ALA A 232 2.17 -7.54 18.78
CA ALA A 232 3.16 -6.56 19.20
C ALA A 232 2.60 -5.53 20.17
N THR A 233 3.49 -5.01 21.03
CA THR A 233 3.31 -3.75 21.73
C THR A 233 4.15 -2.68 21.03
N VAL A 234 3.55 -1.53 20.78
CA VAL A 234 4.18 -0.40 20.07
C VAL A 234 4.21 0.80 21.01
N LYS A 235 5.39 1.32 21.28
CA LYS A 235 5.60 2.56 22.03
C LYS A 235 5.47 3.76 21.09
N LEU A 236 4.85 4.82 21.55
CA LEU A 236 4.70 6.08 20.83
C LEU A 236 5.70 7.12 21.33
N ALA A 237 6.00 8.11 20.50
CA ALA A 237 6.94 9.19 20.83
C ALA A 237 6.48 10.06 22.02
N ASN A 238 5.18 10.15 22.27
CA ASN A 238 4.61 10.85 23.43
C ASN A 238 4.70 10.03 24.75
N GLY A 239 5.34 8.84 24.73
CA GLY A 239 5.52 7.98 25.89
C GLY A 239 4.39 6.97 26.14
N THR A 240 3.26 7.08 25.45
CA THR A 240 2.16 6.10 25.53
C THR A 240 2.46 4.86 24.68
N SER A 241 1.54 3.90 24.66
CA SER A 241 1.70 2.68 23.87
C SER A 241 0.38 2.15 23.35
N GLY A 242 0.47 1.27 22.35
CA GLY A 242 -0.67 0.56 21.80
C GLY A 242 -0.34 -0.89 21.48
N THR A 243 -1.36 -1.62 21.02
CA THR A 243 -1.22 -3.01 20.60
C THR A 243 -1.50 -3.16 19.12
N PHE A 244 -0.72 -4.03 18.49
CA PHE A 244 -0.88 -4.42 17.11
C PHE A 244 -0.99 -5.95 17.05
N SER A 245 -2.11 -6.47 16.55
CA SER A 245 -2.38 -7.91 16.44
C SER A 245 -2.94 -8.21 15.06
N VAL A 246 -2.14 -8.84 14.22
CA VAL A 246 -2.54 -9.24 12.87
C VAL A 246 -2.31 -10.74 12.70
N SER A 247 -3.33 -11.47 12.25
CA SER A 247 -3.21 -12.89 11.97
C SER A 247 -4.07 -13.30 10.78
N PHE A 248 -3.44 -14.01 9.86
CA PHE A 248 -4.09 -14.69 8.75
C PHE A 248 -4.24 -16.20 8.97
N GLY A 249 -3.67 -16.70 10.07
CA GLY A 249 -3.68 -18.12 10.44
C GLY A 249 -4.61 -18.49 11.60
N THR A 250 -5.11 -17.50 12.35
CA THR A 250 -5.99 -17.72 13.51
C THR A 250 -7.45 -17.97 13.11
N THR A 251 -8.20 -18.68 13.96
CA THR A 251 -9.65 -18.82 13.85
C THR A 251 -10.44 -17.63 14.39
N PHE A 252 -9.80 -16.70 15.09
CA PHE A 252 -10.41 -15.43 15.41
C PHE A 252 -10.75 -14.63 14.14
N SER A 253 -11.73 -13.74 14.22
CA SER A 253 -12.13 -12.86 13.13
C SER A 253 -12.42 -11.46 13.64
N GLY A 254 -12.34 -10.49 12.71
CA GLY A 254 -12.69 -9.10 12.97
C GLY A 254 -11.52 -8.13 12.80
N ALA A 255 -11.88 -6.85 12.75
CA ALA A 255 -10.95 -5.74 12.63
C ALA A 255 -11.30 -4.66 13.64
N GLU A 256 -10.27 -4.06 14.23
CA GLU A 256 -10.36 -2.90 15.13
C GLU A 256 -9.24 -1.93 14.81
N TYR A 257 -9.59 -0.65 14.65
CA TYR A 257 -8.66 0.47 14.55
C TYR A 257 -9.14 1.53 15.51
N ILE A 258 -8.72 1.42 16.77
CA ILE A 258 -9.22 2.26 17.85
C ILE A 258 -8.08 3.12 18.39
N VAL A 259 -8.32 4.43 18.52
CA VAL A 259 -7.42 5.37 19.19
C VAL A 259 -8.15 5.94 20.39
N ALA A 260 -7.51 5.82 21.55
CA ALA A 260 -7.96 6.45 22.79
C ALA A 260 -7.24 7.79 22.94
N CYS A 261 -8.02 8.84 23.18
CA CYS A 261 -7.56 10.21 23.36
C CYS A 261 -8.05 10.75 24.71
N GLN A 262 -7.49 11.89 25.13
CA GLN A 262 -7.83 12.53 26.40
C GLN A 262 -9.34 12.76 26.57
N ASN A 263 -10.04 13.19 25.52
CA ASN A 263 -11.46 13.57 25.58
C ASN A 263 -12.39 12.56 24.90
N GLY A 264 -11.89 11.34 24.59
CA GLY A 264 -12.74 10.32 23.97
C GLY A 264 -12.01 9.24 23.20
N THR A 265 -12.73 8.56 22.30
CA THR A 265 -12.18 7.50 21.45
C THR A 265 -12.67 7.63 20.02
N VAL A 266 -11.83 7.20 19.08
CA VAL A 266 -12.18 7.02 17.67
C VAL A 266 -12.05 5.55 17.33
N ASP A 267 -13.12 4.93 16.82
CA ASP A 267 -13.14 3.54 16.34
C ASP A 267 -13.50 3.52 14.85
N VAL A 268 -12.55 3.07 14.02
CA VAL A 268 -12.71 3.00 12.58
C VAL A 268 -13.01 1.56 12.16
N GLY A 269 -14.26 1.31 11.78
CA GLY A 269 -14.74 0.03 11.28
C GLY A 269 -14.56 -0.14 9.77
N PHE A 270 -15.25 -1.11 9.18
CA PHE A 270 -15.17 -1.41 7.75
C PHE A 270 -15.86 -0.38 6.86
N ASP A 271 -16.97 0.19 7.31
CA ASP A 271 -17.86 1.09 6.56
C ASP A 271 -18.26 2.34 7.34
N LYS A 272 -17.80 2.49 8.58
CA LYS A 272 -18.16 3.59 9.45
C LYS A 272 -17.05 3.94 10.43
N THR A 273 -17.11 5.15 10.97
CA THR A 273 -16.29 5.62 12.09
C THR A 273 -17.18 6.03 13.24
N ILE A 274 -16.89 5.53 14.43
CA ILE A 274 -17.60 5.85 15.67
C ILE A 274 -16.70 6.75 16.51
N VAL A 275 -17.21 7.89 16.93
CA VAL A 275 -16.52 8.84 17.82
C VAL A 275 -17.27 8.94 19.11
N LYS A 276 -16.59 8.70 20.24
CA LYS A 276 -17.12 8.94 21.59
C LYS A 276 -16.41 10.14 22.18
N LYS A 277 -17.18 11.16 22.56
CA LYS A 277 -16.67 12.40 23.15
C LYS A 277 -17.61 12.85 24.26
N ASP A 278 -17.09 13.14 25.44
CA ASP A 278 -17.85 13.67 26.58
C ASP A 278 -19.12 12.86 26.90
N GLY A 279 -19.00 11.52 26.82
CA GLY A 279 -20.13 10.61 27.07
C GLY A 279 -21.15 10.48 25.93
N ASN A 280 -21.00 11.23 24.85
CA ASN A 280 -21.82 11.13 23.64
C ASN A 280 -21.14 10.26 22.59
N GLU A 281 -21.96 9.53 21.82
CA GLU A 281 -21.49 8.73 20.69
C GLU A 281 -22.06 9.29 19.38
N SER A 282 -21.22 9.46 18.39
CA SER A 282 -21.60 9.81 17.02
C SER A 282 -21.04 8.80 16.04
N THR A 283 -21.81 8.48 15.00
CA THR A 283 -21.40 7.55 13.93
C THR A 283 -21.48 8.25 12.59
N LYS A 284 -20.44 8.06 11.76
CA LYS A 284 -20.43 8.50 10.37
C LYS A 284 -20.19 7.30 9.47
N ASP A 285 -21.09 7.09 8.51
CA ASP A 285 -21.00 6.01 7.53
C ASP A 285 -20.21 6.42 6.28
N PHE A 286 -19.54 5.43 5.67
CA PHE A 286 -18.71 5.60 4.48
C PHE A 286 -19.02 4.52 3.42
N PRO A 287 -20.25 4.45 2.89
CA PRO A 287 -20.65 3.40 1.95
C PRO A 287 -19.88 3.46 0.63
N GLU A 288 -19.35 4.64 0.27
CA GLU A 288 -18.61 4.86 -0.98
C GLU A 288 -17.12 4.59 -0.89
N ASP A 289 -16.58 4.30 0.31
CA ASP A 289 -15.14 4.07 0.50
C ASP A 289 -14.61 2.89 -0.30
N LYS A 290 -15.40 1.81 -0.42
CA LYS A 290 -15.03 0.57 -1.11
C LYS A 290 -13.62 0.13 -0.73
N ASN A 291 -12.65 0.37 -1.61
CA ASN A 291 -11.25 0.00 -1.40
C ASN A 291 -10.25 1.17 -1.53
N GLY A 292 -10.71 2.41 -1.68
CA GLY A 292 -9.86 3.60 -1.77
C GLY A 292 -9.05 3.79 -3.07
N VAL A 293 -9.02 2.80 -3.95
CA VAL A 293 -8.18 2.83 -5.18
C VAL A 293 -8.57 3.96 -6.14
N ARG A 294 -9.87 4.31 -6.21
CA ARG A 294 -10.32 5.43 -7.05
C ARG A 294 -9.74 6.74 -6.57
N GLN A 295 -9.83 7.00 -5.28
CA GLN A 295 -9.35 8.22 -4.62
C GLN A 295 -7.82 8.31 -4.70
N GLU A 296 -7.13 7.18 -4.52
CA GLU A 296 -5.67 7.09 -4.66
C GLU A 296 -5.20 7.45 -6.08
N LEU A 297 -5.84 6.88 -7.10
CA LEU A 297 -5.52 7.21 -8.51
C LEU A 297 -5.83 8.67 -8.84
N LYS A 298 -6.94 9.21 -8.32
CA LYS A 298 -7.27 10.63 -8.47
C LYS A 298 -6.17 11.51 -7.89
N ALA A 299 -5.75 11.27 -6.66
CA ALA A 299 -4.68 12.02 -6.00
C ALA A 299 -3.35 11.96 -6.78
N TRP A 300 -3.02 10.77 -7.35
CA TRP A 300 -1.83 10.64 -8.20
C TRP A 300 -1.94 11.44 -9.49
N GLY A 301 -3.07 11.40 -10.19
CA GLY A 301 -3.28 12.19 -11.41
C GLY A 301 -3.21 13.69 -11.15
N GLU A 302 -3.82 14.16 -10.06
CA GLU A 302 -3.75 15.54 -9.62
C GLU A 302 -2.32 15.96 -9.27
N SER A 303 -1.54 15.08 -8.65
CA SER A 303 -0.10 15.29 -8.36
C SER A 303 0.71 15.51 -9.63
N ILE A 304 0.49 14.67 -10.65
CA ILE A 304 1.16 14.82 -11.95
C ILE A 304 0.79 16.16 -12.59
N ALA A 305 -0.50 16.49 -12.63
CA ALA A 305 -1.00 17.72 -13.22
C ALA A 305 -0.45 18.99 -12.52
N GLN A 306 -0.20 18.91 -11.22
CA GLN A 306 0.35 20.00 -10.40
C GLN A 306 1.89 20.02 -10.37
N GLY A 307 2.56 18.98 -10.89
CA GLY A 307 4.02 18.81 -10.81
C GLY A 307 4.54 18.67 -9.37
N LYS A 308 3.71 18.15 -8.45
CA LYS A 308 4.05 18.02 -7.03
C LYS A 308 3.58 16.68 -6.48
N ALA A 309 4.50 15.89 -5.91
CA ALA A 309 4.16 14.62 -5.28
C ALA A 309 3.14 14.79 -4.14
N HIS A 310 2.15 13.90 -4.09
CA HIS A 310 1.18 13.88 -2.99
C HIS A 310 1.87 13.35 -1.72
N PRO A 311 1.75 14.03 -0.57
CA PRO A 311 2.48 13.66 0.65
C PRO A 311 2.16 12.26 1.16
N LEU A 312 0.96 11.75 0.93
CA LEU A 312 0.56 10.40 1.35
C LEU A 312 0.98 9.28 0.38
N GLN A 313 1.65 9.60 -0.73
CA GLN A 313 2.06 8.61 -1.75
C GLN A 313 3.56 8.56 -1.98
N THR A 314 4.34 9.29 -1.21
CA THR A 314 5.79 9.28 -1.40
C THR A 314 6.38 7.92 -1.08
N PRO A 315 7.49 7.52 -1.72
CA PRO A 315 8.17 6.28 -1.38
C PRO A 315 8.69 6.26 0.07
N GLU A 316 8.98 7.42 0.66
CA GLU A 316 9.38 7.55 2.07
C GLU A 316 8.25 7.17 3.03
N GLU A 317 7.00 7.53 2.73
CA GLU A 317 5.84 7.08 3.52
C GLU A 317 5.67 5.57 3.48
N ALA A 318 5.87 4.96 2.31
CA ALA A 318 5.81 3.51 2.18
C ALA A 318 7.03 2.81 2.82
N LEU A 319 8.18 3.47 2.85
CA LEU A 319 9.37 3.01 3.57
C LEU A 319 9.12 3.00 5.09
N ALA A 320 8.48 4.03 5.63
CA ALA A 320 8.14 4.10 7.04
C ALA A 320 7.12 3.03 7.46
N ASP A 321 6.15 2.69 6.59
CA ASP A 321 5.26 1.54 6.84
C ASP A 321 6.05 0.21 6.88
N LEU A 322 6.96 0.03 5.94
CA LEU A 322 7.80 -1.16 5.84
C LEU A 322 8.72 -1.29 7.07
N GLU A 323 9.27 -0.17 7.57
CA GLU A 323 10.10 -0.17 8.78
C GLU A 323 9.38 -0.78 9.97
N VAL A 324 8.14 -0.36 10.23
CA VAL A 324 7.37 -0.86 11.38
C VAL A 324 7.17 -2.38 11.27
N LEU A 325 6.81 -2.86 10.09
CA LEU A 325 6.54 -4.27 9.89
C LEU A 325 7.83 -5.12 9.96
N GLU A 326 8.91 -4.67 9.33
CA GLU A 326 10.20 -5.36 9.38
C GLU A 326 10.77 -5.37 10.82
N ALA A 327 10.61 -4.28 11.57
CA ALA A 327 11.01 -4.23 12.97
C ALA A 327 10.21 -5.22 13.83
N MET A 328 8.90 -5.37 13.59
CA MET A 328 8.08 -6.39 14.27
C MET A 328 8.54 -7.81 13.93
N ILE A 329 8.86 -8.09 12.66
CA ILE A 329 9.38 -9.40 12.24
C ILE A 329 10.70 -9.69 12.94
N LYS A 330 11.66 -8.75 12.88
CA LYS A 330 12.97 -8.88 13.54
C LYS A 330 12.87 -9.00 15.07
N SER A 331 11.91 -8.31 15.69
CA SER A 331 11.63 -8.47 17.11
C SER A 331 11.16 -9.89 17.44
N GLY A 332 10.27 -10.45 16.61
CA GLY A 332 9.81 -11.83 16.75
C GLY A 332 10.93 -12.86 16.58
N GLU A 333 11.84 -12.66 15.63
CA GLU A 333 13.05 -13.48 15.44
C GLU A 333 14.03 -13.39 16.63
N ALA A 334 14.00 -12.28 17.37
CA ALA A 334 14.81 -12.01 18.55
C ALA A 334 14.05 -12.21 19.87
N ASP A 335 13.03 -13.08 19.88
CA ASP A 335 12.23 -13.47 21.05
C ASP A 335 11.62 -12.26 21.80
N GLY A 336 11.04 -11.33 21.05
CA GLY A 336 10.34 -10.16 21.60
C GLY A 336 11.26 -8.99 21.98
N LYS A 337 12.54 -9.00 21.60
CA LYS A 337 13.45 -7.88 21.84
C LYS A 337 12.92 -6.59 21.21
N ALA A 338 12.86 -5.53 22.01
CA ALA A 338 12.41 -4.23 21.53
C ALA A 338 13.35 -3.65 20.47
N ILE A 339 12.76 -3.10 19.40
CA ILE A 339 13.47 -2.48 18.26
C ILE A 339 12.98 -1.05 18.10
N GLU A 340 13.92 -0.10 18.01
CA GLU A 340 13.62 1.31 17.74
C GLU A 340 13.28 1.55 16.29
N LEU A 341 12.33 2.48 16.05
CA LEU A 341 11.94 2.97 14.75
C LEU A 341 12.57 4.34 14.50
N LYS A 342 13.00 4.62 13.29
CA LYS A 342 13.77 5.82 12.91
C LYS A 342 13.14 6.65 11.79
N LEU A 343 12.19 6.06 11.04
CA LEU A 343 11.65 6.63 9.82
C LEU A 343 10.21 7.14 9.96
N GLN A 344 9.70 7.20 11.17
CA GLN A 344 8.30 7.55 11.44
C GLN A 344 8.02 9.05 11.38
#